data_58aacd1ba2694c1ec1a22945343313d1
#
_entry.id   58aacd1ba2694c1ec1a22945343313d1
#
_cell.length_a   1.000
_cell.length_b   1.000
_cell.length_c   1.000
_cell.angle_alpha   90.00
_cell.angle_beta   90.00
_cell.angle_gamma   90.00
#
_symmetry.space_group_name_H-M   'P 1'
#
loop_
_entity.id
_entity.type
_entity.pdbx_description
1 polymer ?
#
loop_
_entity_poly.entity_id
_entity_poly.type
_entity_poly.pdbx_seq_one_letter_code
_entity_poly.pdbx_strand_id
1 'polypeptide(L)'
;SYYRINGLNSIYISLQANESANQLRLADQVKEEISRIQTILPPGYVLHTSYDATEYIQEELHKIYVRTGWTLVILLLFVLLMTREIRYLLLIVISLSVNLCVAVIFYYLLGLEMQLYSLAGMTISLSLVIDNTIVMTDHIRRRHNRKAFLSILAATLTTMGALVIVFFLDEEIRLNLQDFAAVVMINLAVSLLTALFLVPAVIEKMNFEQGRQLASMRYTRWMGRLALGFNRFYEKQIELLSRWKKTACLVLLLGFGLPVFLLPEKIDLDSADPKHPLTARDSLLINTYNDIAKTETWKETVKP
;
A
#
# COMPACT_ATOMS: atom_id res chain seq x y z
N SER A 1 31.89 -26.19 25.54
CA SER A 1 30.96 -27.12 24.86
C SER A 1 31.54 -27.49 23.50
N TYR A 2 31.71 -28.79 23.26
CA TYR A 2 32.21 -29.30 21.98
C TYR A 2 31.03 -29.43 21.02
N TYR A 3 31.09 -28.73 19.88
CA TYR A 3 30.18 -28.91 18.78
C TYR A 3 30.73 -29.96 17.82
N ARG A 4 29.91 -30.91 17.40
CA ARG A 4 30.24 -31.87 16.35
C ARG A 4 29.25 -31.77 15.20
N ILE A 5 29.75 -31.55 14.00
CA ILE A 5 28.98 -31.57 12.75
C ILE A 5 29.49 -32.77 11.94
N ASN A 6 28.61 -33.70 11.57
CA ASN A 6 28.95 -34.93 10.85
C ASN A 6 30.09 -35.74 11.48
N GLY A 7 30.18 -35.77 12.84
CA GLY A 7 31.21 -36.50 13.56
C GLY A 7 32.55 -35.78 13.70
N LEU A 8 32.74 -34.63 13.06
CA LEU A 8 33.95 -33.81 13.14
C LEU A 8 33.81 -32.76 14.26
N ASN A 9 34.93 -32.52 14.98
CA ASN A 9 34.96 -31.45 15.96
C ASN A 9 34.87 -30.10 15.26
N SER A 10 33.91 -29.27 15.65
CA SER A 10 33.61 -27.99 15.01
C SER A 10 33.59 -26.85 16.02
N ILE A 11 34.01 -25.69 15.59
CA ILE A 11 33.88 -24.44 16.34
C ILE A 11 32.76 -23.64 15.64
N TYR A 12 31.75 -23.20 16.41
CA TYR A 12 30.68 -22.37 15.91
C TYR A 12 30.99 -20.89 16.18
N ILE A 13 31.00 -20.09 15.14
CA ILE A 13 31.18 -18.65 15.21
C ILE A 13 29.84 -18.02 14.79
N SER A 14 29.22 -17.27 15.69
CA SER A 14 28.00 -16.52 15.41
C SER A 14 28.34 -15.05 15.20
N LEU A 15 27.96 -14.52 14.04
CA LEU A 15 28.06 -13.10 13.71
C LEU A 15 26.68 -12.51 13.81
N GLN A 16 26.51 -11.47 14.63
CA GLN A 16 25.26 -10.73 14.74
C GLN A 16 25.47 -9.33 14.18
N ALA A 17 24.57 -8.93 13.28
CA ALA A 17 24.53 -7.57 12.79
C ALA A 17 24.01 -6.63 13.88
N ASN A 18 24.56 -5.42 13.95
CA ASN A 18 23.96 -4.36 14.76
C ASN A 18 22.63 -3.93 14.14
N GLU A 19 21.66 -3.48 14.96
CA GLU A 19 20.31 -3.09 14.53
C GLU A 19 20.32 -1.99 13.46
N SER A 20 21.33 -1.12 13.46
CA SER A 20 21.49 -0.05 12.47
C SER A 20 22.29 -0.43 11.22
N ALA A 21 22.82 -1.66 11.14
CA ALA A 21 23.68 -2.06 10.03
C ALA A 21 22.86 -2.61 8.84
N ASN A 22 23.27 -2.25 7.64
CA ASN A 22 22.73 -2.86 6.42
C ASN A 22 23.16 -4.33 6.34
N GLN A 23 22.22 -5.22 6.63
CA GLN A 23 22.46 -6.67 6.76
C GLN A 23 22.98 -7.29 5.46
N LEU A 24 22.50 -6.84 4.30
CA LEU A 24 22.92 -7.37 2.99
C LEU A 24 24.38 -7.01 2.70
N ARG A 25 24.73 -5.73 2.89
CA ARG A 25 26.10 -5.26 2.68
C ARG A 25 27.08 -5.93 3.64
N LEU A 26 26.66 -6.11 4.90
CA LEU A 26 27.47 -6.80 5.90
C LEU A 26 27.69 -8.27 5.51
N ALA A 27 26.66 -8.96 5.03
CA ALA A 27 26.77 -10.35 4.57
C ALA A 27 27.74 -10.50 3.39
N ASP A 28 27.70 -9.59 2.43
CA ASP A 28 28.63 -9.60 1.30
C ASP A 28 30.07 -9.41 1.76
N GLN A 29 30.32 -8.48 2.69
CA GLN A 29 31.64 -8.29 3.29
C GLN A 29 32.12 -9.50 4.07
N VAL A 30 31.23 -10.13 4.83
CA VAL A 30 31.54 -11.37 5.59
C VAL A 30 31.85 -12.53 4.65
N LYS A 31 31.09 -12.70 3.56
CA LYS A 31 31.35 -13.74 2.54
C LYS A 31 32.73 -13.55 1.86
N GLU A 32 33.06 -12.31 1.55
CA GLU A 32 34.39 -11.98 0.98
C GLU A 32 35.51 -12.31 1.97
N GLU A 33 35.34 -11.94 3.25
CA GLU A 33 36.34 -12.22 4.29
C GLU A 33 36.45 -13.73 4.59
N ILE A 34 35.33 -14.47 4.60
CA ILE A 34 35.35 -15.95 4.73
C ILE A 34 36.15 -16.55 3.58
N SER A 35 35.96 -16.11 2.35
CA SER A 35 36.70 -16.58 1.18
C SER A 35 38.20 -16.29 1.32
N ARG A 36 38.56 -15.12 1.83
CA ARG A 36 39.96 -14.75 2.12
C ARG A 36 40.58 -15.61 3.19
N ILE A 37 39.88 -15.81 4.30
CA ILE A 37 40.38 -16.64 5.41
C ILE A 37 40.54 -18.10 4.97
N GLN A 38 39.66 -18.62 4.12
CA GLN A 38 39.71 -19.98 3.62
C GLN A 38 41.01 -20.28 2.83
N THR A 39 41.61 -19.27 2.18
CA THR A 39 42.88 -19.40 1.49
C THR A 39 44.11 -19.45 2.43
N ILE A 40 43.96 -18.97 3.64
CA ILE A 40 45.04 -18.88 4.65
C ILE A 40 44.98 -20.03 5.64
N LEU A 41 43.89 -20.77 5.71
CA LEU A 41 43.66 -21.86 6.66
C LEU A 41 44.64 -23.02 6.41
N PRO A 42 45.19 -23.63 7.48
CA PRO A 42 46.02 -24.83 7.37
C PRO A 42 45.24 -26.00 6.74
N PRO A 43 45.92 -26.91 6.04
CA PRO A 43 45.28 -28.08 5.47
C PRO A 43 44.58 -28.91 6.56
N GLY A 44 43.32 -29.26 6.32
CA GLY A 44 42.47 -30.00 7.27
C GLY A 44 41.41 -29.16 7.96
N TYR A 45 41.42 -27.83 7.81
CA TYR A 45 40.35 -26.91 8.29
C TYR A 45 39.52 -26.42 7.13
N VAL A 46 38.20 -26.44 7.30
CA VAL A 46 37.23 -25.92 6.31
C VAL A 46 36.26 -25.02 7.04
N LEU A 47 36.07 -23.81 6.50
CA LEU A 47 35.00 -22.90 6.92
C LEU A 47 33.72 -23.26 6.15
N HIS A 48 32.68 -23.53 6.90
CA HIS A 48 31.37 -23.81 6.33
C HIS A 48 30.31 -22.87 6.90
N THR A 49 29.60 -22.17 6.05
CA THR A 49 28.46 -21.34 6.46
C THR A 49 27.28 -22.25 6.76
N SER A 50 26.92 -22.34 8.02
CA SER A 50 25.82 -23.20 8.48
C SER A 50 24.46 -22.55 8.30
N TYR A 51 24.38 -21.24 8.47
CA TYR A 51 23.14 -20.46 8.37
C TYR A 51 23.48 -19.04 7.93
N ASP A 52 22.77 -18.56 6.92
CA ASP A 52 22.82 -17.19 6.42
C ASP A 52 21.41 -16.59 6.43
N ALA A 53 21.15 -15.71 7.39
CA ALA A 53 19.86 -15.03 7.50
C ALA A 53 19.54 -14.14 6.29
N THR A 54 20.57 -13.73 5.53
CA THR A 54 20.38 -12.85 4.39
C THR A 54 19.85 -13.56 3.14
N GLU A 55 19.96 -14.89 3.05
CA GLU A 55 19.32 -15.66 1.97
C GLU A 55 17.81 -15.45 1.96
N TYR A 56 17.18 -15.49 3.16
CA TYR A 56 15.76 -15.20 3.29
C TYR A 56 15.42 -13.76 2.84
N ILE A 57 16.25 -12.80 3.25
CA ILE A 57 16.05 -11.38 2.87
C ILE A 57 16.17 -11.21 1.34
N GLN A 58 17.16 -11.84 0.71
CA GLN A 58 17.35 -11.81 -0.74
C GLN A 58 16.16 -12.44 -1.49
N GLU A 59 15.64 -13.55 -0.98
CA GLU A 59 14.46 -14.21 -1.54
C GLU A 59 13.21 -13.32 -1.47
N GLU A 60 12.99 -12.69 -0.31
CA GLU A 60 11.86 -11.72 -0.16
C GLU A 60 12.04 -10.50 -1.05
N LEU A 61 13.24 -9.96 -1.19
CA LEU A 61 13.54 -8.88 -2.13
C LEU A 61 13.24 -9.28 -3.57
N HIS A 62 13.66 -10.47 -3.99
CA HIS A 62 13.34 -10.96 -5.33
C HIS A 62 11.82 -11.06 -5.54
N LYS A 63 11.09 -11.58 -4.57
CA LYS A 63 9.62 -11.62 -4.60
C LYS A 63 9.00 -10.22 -4.71
N ILE A 64 9.54 -9.24 -3.98
CA ILE A 64 9.09 -7.84 -4.05
C ILE A 64 9.32 -7.29 -5.47
N TYR A 65 10.52 -7.45 -6.05
CA TYR A 65 10.81 -6.97 -7.40
C TYR A 65 9.89 -7.59 -8.45
N VAL A 66 9.71 -8.89 -8.40
CA VAL A 66 8.82 -9.60 -9.36
C VAL A 66 7.37 -9.12 -9.22
N ARG A 67 6.86 -9.04 -7.98
CA ARG A 67 5.49 -8.55 -7.74
C ARG A 67 5.32 -7.11 -8.19
N THR A 68 6.29 -6.24 -7.90
CA THR A 68 6.27 -4.83 -8.33
C THR A 68 6.27 -4.72 -9.86
N GLY A 69 7.11 -5.50 -10.54
CA GLY A 69 7.14 -5.56 -11.99
C GLY A 69 5.79 -5.98 -12.58
N TRP A 70 5.19 -7.05 -12.07
CA TRP A 70 3.86 -7.48 -12.51
C TRP A 70 2.77 -6.44 -12.22
N THR A 71 2.80 -5.80 -11.05
CA THR A 71 1.84 -4.75 -10.69
C THR A 71 1.93 -3.58 -11.66
N LEU A 72 3.14 -3.12 -11.98
CA LEU A 72 3.38 -2.07 -12.97
C LEU A 72 2.86 -2.46 -14.35
N VAL A 73 3.18 -3.67 -14.83
CA VAL A 73 2.72 -4.16 -16.13
C VAL A 73 1.19 -4.21 -16.20
N ILE A 74 0.54 -4.78 -15.18
CA ILE A 74 -0.92 -4.88 -15.11
C ILE A 74 -1.55 -3.48 -15.10
N LEU A 75 -1.00 -2.55 -14.32
CA LEU A 75 -1.51 -1.19 -14.20
C LEU A 75 -1.35 -0.42 -15.51
N LEU A 76 -0.18 -0.48 -16.15
CA LEU A 76 0.06 0.15 -17.45
C LEU A 76 -0.82 -0.47 -18.54
N LEU A 77 -1.01 -1.79 -18.52
CA LEU A 77 -1.92 -2.48 -19.43
C LEU A 77 -3.37 -2.03 -19.21
N PHE A 78 -3.80 -1.92 -17.97
CA PHE A 78 -5.14 -1.42 -17.63
C PHE A 78 -5.35 0.01 -18.12
N VAL A 79 -4.38 0.90 -17.90
CA VAL A 79 -4.41 2.28 -18.40
C VAL A 79 -4.50 2.29 -19.93
N LEU A 80 -3.69 1.46 -20.61
CA LEU A 80 -3.72 1.34 -22.07
C LEU A 80 -5.07 0.83 -22.58
N LEU A 81 -5.66 -0.16 -21.90
CA LEU A 81 -7.00 -0.69 -22.23
C LEU A 81 -8.10 0.38 -22.08
N MET A 82 -8.03 1.17 -21.00
CA MET A 82 -9.02 2.22 -20.72
C MET A 82 -8.90 3.41 -21.64
N THR A 83 -7.70 3.90 -21.88
CA THR A 83 -7.45 5.11 -22.69
C THR A 83 -7.28 4.81 -24.16
N ARG A 84 -6.75 3.62 -24.51
CA ARG A 84 -6.39 3.19 -25.87
C ARG A 84 -5.48 4.16 -26.61
N GLU A 85 -4.79 5.02 -25.91
CA GLU A 85 -3.88 6.01 -26.46
C GLU A 85 -2.46 5.73 -25.97
N ILE A 86 -1.60 5.32 -26.89
CA ILE A 86 -0.19 5.06 -26.58
C ILE A 86 0.53 6.32 -26.06
N ARG A 87 0.10 7.50 -26.52
CA ARG A 87 0.64 8.77 -26.05
C ARG A 87 0.38 9.01 -24.58
N TYR A 88 -0.81 8.64 -24.10
CA TYR A 88 -1.17 8.73 -22.69
C TYR A 88 -0.32 7.77 -21.84
N LEU A 89 -0.15 6.53 -22.31
CA LEU A 89 0.73 5.56 -21.66
C LEU A 89 2.16 6.09 -21.57
N LEU A 90 2.66 6.64 -22.68
CA LEU A 90 4.03 7.18 -22.76
C LEU A 90 4.24 8.36 -21.79
N LEU A 91 3.24 9.22 -21.63
CA LEU A 91 3.26 10.29 -20.64
C LEU A 91 3.39 9.74 -19.21
N ILE A 92 2.60 8.70 -18.86
CA ILE A 92 2.69 8.08 -17.53
C ILE A 92 4.07 7.45 -17.32
N VAL A 93 4.59 6.72 -18.30
CA VAL A 93 5.93 6.10 -18.22
C VAL A 93 7.02 7.14 -18.04
N ILE A 94 6.99 8.24 -18.82
CA ILE A 94 7.94 9.35 -18.67
C ILE A 94 7.83 9.98 -17.28
N SER A 95 6.63 10.28 -16.84
CA SER A 95 6.40 10.88 -15.52
C SER A 95 6.91 9.98 -14.38
N LEU A 96 6.67 8.66 -14.49
CA LEU A 96 7.15 7.68 -13.52
C LEU A 96 8.69 7.60 -13.52
N SER A 97 9.30 7.56 -14.71
CA SER A 97 10.76 7.51 -14.85
C SER A 97 11.44 8.75 -14.26
N VAL A 98 10.92 9.93 -14.57
CA VAL A 98 11.42 11.19 -14.00
C VAL A 98 11.24 11.23 -12.50
N ASN A 99 10.08 10.79 -12.00
CA ASN A 99 9.83 10.71 -10.56
C ASN A 99 10.87 9.83 -9.86
N LEU A 100 11.10 8.62 -10.38
CA LEU A 100 12.11 7.71 -9.82
C LEU A 100 13.51 8.29 -9.86
N CYS A 101 13.92 8.89 -10.98
CA CYS A 101 15.25 9.52 -11.09
C CYS A 101 15.45 10.62 -10.06
N VAL A 102 14.44 11.49 -9.89
CA VAL A 102 14.50 12.59 -8.89
C VAL A 102 14.48 12.03 -7.47
N ALA A 103 13.62 11.03 -7.19
CA ALA A 103 13.55 10.41 -5.88
C ALA A 103 14.89 9.74 -5.48
N VAL A 104 15.56 9.05 -6.39
CA VAL A 104 16.87 8.44 -6.13
C VAL A 104 17.92 9.50 -5.76
N ILE A 105 17.89 10.68 -6.39
CA ILE A 105 18.76 11.80 -6.00
C ILE A 105 18.51 12.20 -4.56
N PHE A 106 17.24 12.31 -4.13
CA PHE A 106 16.91 12.61 -2.75
C PHE A 106 17.32 11.52 -1.79
N TYR A 107 17.19 10.23 -2.16
CA TYR A 107 17.67 9.11 -1.33
C TYR A 107 19.17 9.21 -1.07
N TYR A 108 19.94 9.51 -2.13
CA TYR A 108 21.38 9.69 -2.01
C TYR A 108 21.75 10.90 -1.14
N LEU A 109 21.08 12.04 -1.32
CA LEU A 109 21.34 13.26 -0.54
C LEU A 109 21.00 13.11 0.95
N LEU A 110 19.97 12.32 1.27
CA LEU A 110 19.52 12.08 2.65
C LEU A 110 20.23 10.87 3.29
N GLY A 111 21.09 10.19 2.54
CA GLY A 111 21.81 9.02 3.04
C GLY A 111 20.91 7.82 3.40
N LEU A 112 19.75 7.69 2.73
CA LEU A 112 18.83 6.59 2.97
C LEU A 112 19.41 5.27 2.46
N GLU A 113 19.46 4.28 3.33
CA GLU A 113 19.92 2.97 2.96
C GLU A 113 18.83 2.15 2.29
N MET A 114 19.20 1.45 1.20
CA MET A 114 18.28 0.55 0.49
C MET A 114 18.19 -0.78 1.22
N GLN A 115 17.29 -0.85 2.18
CA GLN A 115 16.97 -2.02 2.96
C GLN A 115 15.62 -2.61 2.50
N LEU A 116 15.23 -3.76 3.08
CA LEU A 116 13.97 -4.44 2.77
C LEU A 116 12.75 -3.50 2.92
N TYR A 117 12.69 -2.75 4.01
CA TYR A 117 11.59 -1.82 4.29
C TYR A 117 11.57 -0.63 3.34
N SER A 118 12.74 -0.07 2.99
CA SER A 118 12.85 1.02 2.01
C SER A 118 12.34 0.59 0.63
N LEU A 119 12.67 -0.62 0.20
CA LEU A 119 12.21 -1.19 -1.07
C LEU A 119 10.71 -1.48 -1.07
N ALA A 120 10.16 -1.95 0.04
CA ALA A 120 8.71 -2.08 0.21
C ALA A 120 8.01 -0.71 0.11
N GLY A 121 8.58 0.32 0.75
CA GLY A 121 8.10 1.70 0.65
C GLY A 121 8.13 2.23 -0.77
N MET A 122 9.22 1.98 -1.51
CA MET A 122 9.32 2.34 -2.93
C MET A 122 8.22 1.67 -3.76
N THR A 123 7.99 0.38 -3.56
CA THR A 123 6.96 -0.38 -4.28
C THR A 123 5.56 0.18 -4.07
N ILE A 124 5.20 0.46 -2.82
CA ILE A 124 3.89 1.03 -2.46
C ILE A 124 3.75 2.44 -3.03
N SER A 125 4.78 3.27 -2.91
CA SER A 125 4.75 4.64 -3.39
C SER A 125 4.62 4.75 -4.91
N LEU A 126 5.13 3.79 -5.68
CA LEU A 126 4.97 3.76 -7.13
C LEU A 126 3.50 3.78 -7.57
N SER A 127 2.64 3.00 -6.92
CA SER A 127 1.20 3.03 -7.20
C SER A 127 0.60 4.41 -6.94
N LEU A 128 0.94 5.03 -5.80
CA LEU A 128 0.45 6.36 -5.43
C LEU A 128 0.95 7.45 -6.39
N VAL A 129 2.17 7.34 -6.87
CA VAL A 129 2.75 8.25 -7.88
C VAL A 129 1.99 8.18 -9.21
N ILE A 130 1.65 6.97 -9.65
CA ILE A 130 0.90 6.77 -10.89
C ILE A 130 -0.50 7.34 -10.78
N ASP A 131 -1.16 7.16 -9.65
CA ASP A 131 -2.51 7.69 -9.40
C ASP A 131 -2.51 9.22 -9.49
N ASN A 132 -1.55 9.91 -8.90
CA ASN A 132 -1.40 11.36 -8.99
C ASN A 132 -1.23 11.82 -10.44
N THR A 133 -0.40 11.11 -11.21
CA THR A 133 -0.15 11.40 -12.63
C THR A 133 -1.41 11.19 -13.47
N ILE A 134 -2.15 10.10 -13.25
CA ILE A 134 -3.40 9.81 -13.96
C ILE A 134 -4.45 10.88 -13.69
N VAL A 135 -4.68 11.20 -12.42
CA VAL A 135 -5.70 12.19 -12.02
C VAL A 135 -5.38 13.56 -12.61
N MET A 136 -4.11 14.00 -12.55
CA MET A 136 -3.70 15.29 -13.11
C MET A 136 -3.83 15.32 -14.63
N THR A 137 -3.41 14.27 -15.30
CA THR A 137 -3.49 14.15 -16.76
C THR A 137 -4.94 14.15 -17.25
N ASP A 138 -5.81 13.37 -16.62
CA ASP A 138 -7.24 13.30 -16.99
C ASP A 138 -7.94 14.64 -16.76
N HIS A 139 -7.60 15.32 -15.67
CA HIS A 139 -8.21 16.61 -15.36
C HIS A 139 -7.79 17.73 -16.35
N ILE A 140 -6.48 17.83 -16.65
CA ILE A 140 -5.98 18.81 -17.63
C ILE A 140 -6.59 18.54 -19.00
N ARG A 141 -6.65 17.27 -19.40
CA ARG A 141 -7.18 16.86 -20.69
C ARG A 141 -8.67 17.14 -20.84
N ARG A 142 -9.48 16.93 -19.80
CA ARG A 142 -10.95 17.09 -19.86
C ARG A 142 -11.40 18.51 -19.61
N ARG A 143 -10.76 19.22 -18.68
CA ARG A 143 -11.22 20.52 -18.18
C ARG A 143 -10.31 21.69 -18.54
N HIS A 144 -9.18 21.45 -19.17
CA HIS A 144 -8.19 22.47 -19.55
C HIS A 144 -7.78 23.41 -18.40
N ASN A 145 -7.85 22.96 -17.16
CA ASN A 145 -7.45 23.73 -15.99
C ASN A 145 -6.62 22.88 -15.00
N ARG A 146 -5.92 23.55 -14.09
CA ARG A 146 -5.04 22.92 -13.10
C ARG A 146 -5.71 22.78 -11.72
N LYS A 147 -7.03 22.90 -11.61
CA LYS A 147 -7.73 22.89 -10.30
C LYS A 147 -7.65 21.54 -9.58
N ALA A 148 -7.41 20.44 -10.30
CA ALA A 148 -7.19 19.13 -9.68
C ALA A 148 -5.96 19.11 -8.78
N PHE A 149 -4.99 19.99 -9.01
CA PHE A 149 -3.78 20.05 -8.20
C PHE A 149 -4.09 20.22 -6.71
N LEU A 150 -5.03 21.09 -6.35
CA LEU A 150 -5.38 21.31 -4.94
C LEU A 150 -5.94 20.04 -4.28
N SER A 151 -6.72 19.23 -5.01
CA SER A 151 -7.23 17.95 -4.50
C SER A 151 -6.13 16.91 -4.35
N ILE A 152 -5.21 16.84 -5.31
CA ILE A 152 -4.04 15.94 -5.23
C ILE A 152 -3.13 16.38 -4.08
N LEU A 153 -2.88 17.67 -3.93
CA LEU A 153 -2.09 18.23 -2.84
C LEU A 153 -2.69 17.86 -1.47
N ALA A 154 -4.00 18.06 -1.30
CA ALA A 154 -4.67 17.72 -0.04
C ALA A 154 -4.57 16.20 0.27
N ALA A 155 -4.81 15.35 -0.73
CA ALA A 155 -4.72 13.90 -0.56
C ALA A 155 -3.29 13.46 -0.20
N THR A 156 -2.28 13.94 -0.93
CA THR A 156 -0.88 13.60 -0.67
C THR A 156 -0.40 14.12 0.67
N LEU A 157 -0.76 15.34 1.07
CA LEU A 157 -0.42 15.89 2.39
C LEU A 157 -1.06 15.08 3.52
N THR A 158 -2.29 14.61 3.35
CA THR A 158 -2.95 13.74 4.33
C THR A 158 -2.20 12.43 4.48
N THR A 159 -1.79 11.80 3.38
CA THR A 159 -1.02 10.56 3.41
C THR A 159 0.36 10.76 4.03
N MET A 160 1.05 11.86 3.68
CA MET A 160 2.34 12.21 4.28
C MET A 160 2.19 12.50 5.78
N GLY A 161 1.14 13.22 6.17
CA GLY A 161 0.83 13.50 7.58
C GLY A 161 0.58 12.23 8.39
N ALA A 162 -0.11 11.23 7.81
CA ALA A 162 -0.28 9.94 8.45
C ALA A 162 1.04 9.18 8.64
N LEU A 163 1.97 9.30 7.69
CA LEU A 163 3.29 8.65 7.79
C LEU A 163 4.22 9.32 8.81
N VAL A 164 4.00 10.60 9.12
CA VAL A 164 4.78 11.30 10.16
C VAL A 164 4.65 10.63 11.52
N ILE A 165 3.55 9.91 11.79
CA ILE A 165 3.36 9.18 13.06
C ILE A 165 4.47 8.15 13.32
N VAL A 166 5.09 7.62 12.26
CA VAL A 166 6.17 6.63 12.37
C VAL A 166 7.37 7.19 13.15
N PHE A 167 7.65 8.48 13.04
CA PHE A 167 8.76 9.13 13.74
C PHE A 167 8.52 9.33 15.24
N PHE A 168 7.28 9.12 15.70
CA PHE A 168 6.89 9.21 17.10
C PHE A 168 6.69 7.85 17.76
N LEU A 169 6.96 6.76 17.03
CA LEU A 169 6.89 5.39 17.56
C LEU A 169 8.10 5.09 18.46
N ASP A 170 7.99 4.02 19.25
CA ASP A 170 9.07 3.49 20.06
C ASP A 170 10.32 3.22 19.21
N GLU A 171 11.50 3.36 19.82
CA GLU A 171 12.78 3.36 19.11
C GLU A 171 13.01 2.11 18.25
N GLU A 172 12.67 0.95 18.74
CA GLU A 172 12.83 -0.33 18.04
C GLU A 172 11.98 -0.38 16.75
N ILE A 173 10.73 0.03 16.84
CA ILE A 173 9.79 0.06 15.69
C ILE A 173 10.17 1.19 14.73
N ARG A 174 10.55 2.35 15.27
CA ARG A 174 10.95 3.51 14.49
C ARG A 174 12.15 3.23 13.61
N LEU A 175 13.21 2.60 14.14
CA LEU A 175 14.42 2.28 13.38
C LEU A 175 14.12 1.44 12.13
N ASN A 176 13.17 0.53 12.21
CA ASN A 176 12.79 -0.32 11.09
C ASN A 176 11.87 0.38 10.08
N LEU A 177 10.97 1.26 10.54
CA LEU A 177 9.95 1.86 9.69
C LEU A 177 10.28 3.27 9.20
N GLN A 178 11.26 3.96 9.80
CA GLN A 178 11.60 5.34 9.41
C GLN A 178 12.05 5.45 7.96
N ASP A 179 12.86 4.51 7.48
CA ASP A 179 13.34 4.50 6.09
C ASP A 179 12.19 4.22 5.11
N PHE A 180 11.29 3.32 5.48
CA PHE A 180 10.06 3.09 4.74
C PHE A 180 9.23 4.39 4.61
N ALA A 181 8.96 5.05 5.74
CA ALA A 181 8.16 6.27 5.76
C ALA A 181 8.84 7.40 4.99
N ALA A 182 10.16 7.58 5.16
CA ALA A 182 10.94 8.58 4.45
C ALA A 182 10.90 8.37 2.93
N VAL A 183 11.11 7.14 2.46
CA VAL A 183 11.05 6.79 1.03
C VAL A 183 9.68 7.09 0.44
N VAL A 184 8.60 6.71 1.14
CA VAL A 184 7.24 6.98 0.66
C VAL A 184 6.95 8.48 0.61
N MET A 185 7.32 9.24 1.65
CA MET A 185 7.12 10.69 1.71
C MET A 185 7.89 11.41 0.60
N ILE A 186 9.14 11.03 0.35
CA ILE A 186 9.96 11.61 -0.74
C ILE A 186 9.30 11.33 -2.10
N ASN A 187 8.90 10.09 -2.36
CA ASN A 187 8.23 9.73 -3.61
C ASN A 187 6.94 10.53 -3.81
N LEU A 188 6.14 10.68 -2.78
CA LEU A 188 4.90 11.47 -2.83
C LEU A 188 5.18 12.96 -3.06
N ALA A 189 6.18 13.55 -2.40
CA ALA A 189 6.56 14.94 -2.59
C ALA A 189 7.06 15.17 -4.02
N VAL A 190 7.95 14.31 -4.53
CA VAL A 190 8.45 14.37 -5.91
C VAL A 190 7.32 14.17 -6.91
N SER A 191 6.39 13.23 -6.63
CA SER A 191 5.21 12.99 -7.47
C SER A 191 4.32 14.24 -7.59
N LEU A 192 4.14 14.96 -6.49
CA LEU A 192 3.38 16.21 -6.50
C LEU A 192 4.05 17.27 -7.40
N LEU A 193 5.36 17.41 -7.29
CA LEU A 193 6.14 18.32 -8.16
C LEU A 193 6.07 17.90 -9.62
N THR A 194 6.22 16.60 -9.89
CA THR A 194 6.11 16.02 -11.23
C THR A 194 4.72 16.25 -11.83
N ALA A 195 3.66 16.02 -11.04
CA ALA A 195 2.29 16.26 -11.49
C ALA A 195 2.01 17.74 -11.77
N LEU A 196 2.63 18.65 -11.02
CA LEU A 196 2.43 20.09 -11.20
C LEU A 196 3.20 20.66 -12.40
N PHE A 197 4.46 20.27 -12.58
CA PHE A 197 5.36 20.88 -13.55
C PHE A 197 5.52 20.03 -14.83
N LEU A 198 5.84 18.74 -14.66
CA LEU A 198 6.18 17.87 -15.79
C LEU A 198 4.92 17.47 -16.58
N VAL A 199 3.86 17.05 -15.91
CA VAL A 199 2.65 16.57 -16.58
C VAL A 199 2.05 17.63 -17.51
N PRO A 200 1.81 18.90 -17.09
CA PRO A 200 1.31 19.93 -17.99
C PRO A 200 2.26 20.22 -19.17
N ALA A 201 3.57 20.29 -18.92
CA ALA A 201 4.57 20.55 -19.96
C ALA A 201 4.61 19.45 -21.02
N VAL A 202 4.51 18.18 -20.61
CA VAL A 202 4.48 17.04 -21.53
C VAL A 202 3.16 17.00 -22.31
N ILE A 203 2.03 17.31 -21.68
CA ILE A 203 0.71 17.35 -22.33
C ILE A 203 0.71 18.41 -23.44
N GLU A 204 1.24 19.60 -23.16
CA GLU A 204 1.34 20.69 -24.13
C GLU A 204 2.21 20.31 -25.35
N LYS A 205 3.37 19.70 -25.09
CA LYS A 205 4.31 19.26 -26.14
C LYS A 205 3.76 18.10 -26.98
N MET A 206 2.97 17.21 -26.40
CA MET A 206 2.47 16.00 -27.07
C MET A 206 1.21 16.22 -27.93
N ASN A 207 0.64 17.45 -28.01
CA ASN A 207 -0.52 17.81 -28.84
C ASN A 207 -1.63 16.76 -28.80
N PHE A 208 -2.23 16.56 -27.62
CA PHE A 208 -3.31 15.56 -27.41
C PHE A 208 -4.60 15.86 -28.17
N GLU A 209 -4.79 17.08 -28.67
CA GLU A 209 -6.02 17.48 -29.37
C GLU A 209 -6.24 16.70 -30.69
N GLN A 210 -5.18 16.33 -31.40
CA GLN A 210 -5.28 15.56 -32.66
C GLN A 210 -5.68 14.09 -32.44
N GLY A 211 -5.41 13.51 -31.27
CA GLY A 211 -5.77 12.12 -30.95
C GLY A 211 -7.26 11.90 -30.65
N ARG A 212 -7.98 12.94 -30.22
CA ARG A 212 -9.36 12.85 -29.77
C ARG A 212 -10.34 12.50 -30.90
N GLN A 213 -10.07 12.94 -32.14
CA GLN A 213 -10.93 12.63 -33.30
C GLN A 213 -10.78 11.18 -33.77
N LEU A 214 -9.59 10.58 -33.68
CA LEU A 214 -9.35 9.21 -34.12
C LEU A 214 -9.79 8.15 -33.10
N ALA A 215 -9.71 8.45 -31.80
CA ALA A 215 -10.16 7.56 -30.73
C ALA A 215 -11.69 7.46 -30.64
N SER A 216 -12.41 8.53 -30.96
CA SER A 216 -13.88 8.58 -30.95
C SER A 216 -14.52 7.62 -31.96
N MET A 217 -13.88 7.34 -33.08
CA MET A 217 -14.45 6.48 -34.14
C MET A 217 -14.33 4.97 -33.85
N ARG A 218 -13.55 4.53 -32.84
CA ARG A 218 -13.26 3.11 -32.59
C ARG A 218 -13.82 2.55 -31.28
N TYR A 219 -14.87 3.17 -30.77
CA TYR A 219 -15.58 2.61 -29.62
C TYR A 219 -16.27 1.30 -30.06
N THR A 220 -15.62 0.18 -29.78
CA THR A 220 -16.19 -1.13 -30.12
C THR A 220 -17.54 -1.29 -29.40
N ARG A 221 -18.60 -1.61 -30.16
CA ARG A 221 -20.00 -1.82 -29.70
C ARG A 221 -20.12 -2.73 -28.47
N TRP A 222 -19.14 -3.58 -28.23
CA TRP A 222 -19.11 -4.52 -27.09
C TRP A 222 -18.75 -3.79 -25.76
N MET A 223 -17.74 -2.92 -25.78
CA MET A 223 -17.34 -2.14 -24.60
C MET A 223 -18.37 -1.07 -24.24
N GLY A 224 -19.04 -0.50 -25.25
CA GLY A 224 -20.18 0.37 -25.04
C GLY A 224 -21.33 -0.34 -24.33
N ARG A 225 -21.62 -1.60 -24.68
CA ARG A 225 -22.64 -2.41 -24.00
C ARG A 225 -22.26 -2.74 -22.55
N LEU A 226 -20.99 -3.06 -22.29
CA LEU A 226 -20.49 -3.29 -20.92
C LEU A 226 -20.57 -2.01 -20.07
N ALA A 227 -20.11 -0.88 -20.62
CA ALA A 227 -20.18 0.40 -19.92
C ALA A 227 -21.64 0.82 -19.65
N LEU A 228 -22.56 0.64 -20.60
CA LEU A 228 -23.98 0.89 -20.42
C LEU A 228 -24.61 -0.08 -19.41
N GLY A 229 -24.18 -1.36 -19.41
CA GLY A 229 -24.62 -2.34 -18.42
C GLY A 229 -24.17 -1.97 -17.01
N PHE A 230 -22.91 -1.58 -16.86
CA PHE A 230 -22.36 -1.12 -15.59
C PHE A 230 -23.03 0.17 -15.10
N ASN A 231 -23.27 1.13 -16.00
CA ASN A 231 -23.94 2.37 -15.65
C ASN A 231 -25.38 2.13 -15.17
N ARG A 232 -26.13 1.26 -15.86
CA ARG A 232 -27.49 0.86 -15.44
C ARG A 232 -27.47 0.12 -14.08
N PHE A 233 -26.50 -0.75 -13.87
CA PHE A 233 -26.32 -1.43 -12.58
C PHE A 233 -26.04 -0.41 -11.48
N TYR A 234 -25.13 0.53 -11.72
CA TYR A 234 -24.79 1.60 -10.79
C TYR A 234 -25.97 2.53 -10.48
N GLU A 235 -26.72 2.97 -11.50
CA GLU A 235 -27.93 3.77 -11.33
C GLU A 235 -28.98 3.03 -10.49
N LYS A 236 -29.19 1.74 -10.76
CA LYS A 236 -30.12 0.91 -9.98
C LYS A 236 -29.69 0.73 -8.52
N GLN A 237 -28.38 0.61 -8.27
CA GLN A 237 -27.85 0.56 -6.89
C GLN A 237 -28.05 1.91 -6.18
N ILE A 238 -27.78 3.02 -6.83
CA ILE A 238 -28.00 4.35 -6.25
C ILE A 238 -29.48 4.58 -5.97
N GLU A 239 -30.36 4.20 -6.88
CA GLU A 239 -31.80 4.32 -6.69
C GLU A 239 -32.28 3.49 -5.49
N LEU A 240 -31.79 2.25 -5.35
CA LEU A 240 -32.07 1.37 -4.21
C LEU A 240 -31.55 1.97 -2.88
N LEU A 241 -30.29 2.45 -2.86
CA LEU A 241 -29.70 3.10 -1.68
C LEU A 241 -30.43 4.40 -1.34
N SER A 242 -30.81 5.17 -2.36
CA SER A 242 -31.57 6.43 -2.21
C SER A 242 -32.97 6.20 -1.64
N ARG A 243 -33.62 5.11 -2.04
CA ARG A 243 -34.96 4.73 -1.55
C ARG A 243 -34.92 4.27 -0.09
N TRP A 244 -33.84 3.58 0.32
CA TRP A 244 -33.69 2.99 1.66
C TRP A 244 -32.50 3.60 2.42
N LYS A 245 -32.39 4.94 2.42
CA LYS A 245 -31.24 5.67 3.02
C LYS A 245 -30.90 5.25 4.45
N LYS A 246 -31.92 5.08 5.30
CA LYS A 246 -31.72 4.70 6.71
C LYS A 246 -31.20 3.28 6.86
N THR A 247 -31.73 2.35 6.07
CA THR A 247 -31.31 0.93 6.10
C THR A 247 -29.93 0.77 5.48
N ALA A 248 -29.62 1.49 4.40
CA ALA A 248 -28.30 1.49 3.80
C ALA A 248 -27.24 2.07 4.72
N CYS A 249 -27.54 3.14 5.45
CA CYS A 249 -26.66 3.72 6.45
C CYS A 249 -26.44 2.75 7.62
N LEU A 250 -27.48 2.05 8.07
CA LEU A 250 -27.40 1.05 9.14
C LEU A 250 -26.55 -0.16 8.71
N VAL A 251 -26.74 -0.67 7.49
CA VAL A 251 -25.94 -1.78 6.94
C VAL A 251 -24.47 -1.37 6.75
N LEU A 252 -24.21 -0.14 6.29
CA LEU A 252 -22.87 0.41 6.19
C LEU A 252 -22.20 0.53 7.58
N LEU A 253 -22.90 1.08 8.57
CA LEU A 253 -22.41 1.19 9.93
C LEU A 253 -22.12 -0.19 10.55
N LEU A 254 -22.98 -1.18 10.32
CA LEU A 254 -22.77 -2.55 10.79
C LEU A 254 -21.62 -3.25 10.02
N GLY A 255 -21.49 -2.98 8.73
CA GLY A 255 -20.44 -3.59 7.89
C GLY A 255 -19.03 -3.00 8.10
N PHE A 256 -18.93 -1.71 8.45
CA PHE A 256 -17.65 -1.03 8.73
C PHE A 256 -17.26 -1.04 10.23
N GLY A 257 -17.99 -1.82 11.05
CA GLY A 257 -17.60 -2.04 12.43
C GLY A 257 -18.02 -0.90 13.35
N LEU A 258 -19.31 -0.84 13.68
CA LEU A 258 -19.60 -0.50 15.05
C LEU A 258 -18.74 -1.44 15.91
N PRO A 259 -18.08 -0.93 16.98
CA PRO A 259 -17.36 -1.78 17.90
C PRO A 259 -18.35 -2.69 18.60
N VAL A 260 -18.66 -3.81 17.94
CA VAL A 260 -19.61 -4.83 18.42
C VAL A 260 -19.15 -5.35 19.78
N PHE A 261 -17.83 -5.24 20.08
CA PHE A 261 -17.22 -5.58 21.38
C PHE A 261 -17.50 -4.57 22.49
N LEU A 262 -18.04 -3.38 22.19
CA LEU A 262 -18.51 -2.41 23.19
C LEU A 262 -19.99 -2.60 23.55
N LEU A 263 -20.69 -3.51 22.87
CA LEU A 263 -22.06 -3.84 23.21
C LEU A 263 -22.11 -4.62 24.54
N PRO A 264 -22.97 -4.24 25.49
CA PRO A 264 -23.07 -4.92 26.74
C PRO A 264 -23.57 -6.37 26.54
N GLU A 265 -23.10 -7.31 27.36
CA GLU A 265 -23.51 -8.71 27.27
C GLU A 265 -24.99 -8.91 27.57
N LYS A 266 -25.55 -8.03 28.39
CA LYS A 266 -26.96 -8.06 28.78
C LYS A 266 -27.44 -6.63 29.05
N ILE A 267 -28.61 -6.31 28.56
CA ILE A 267 -29.29 -5.06 28.87
C ILE A 267 -30.34 -5.38 29.90
N ASP A 268 -30.18 -4.82 31.11
CA ASP A 268 -31.15 -5.01 32.17
C ASP A 268 -32.38 -4.09 31.99
N LEU A 269 -33.55 -4.68 32.01
CA LEU A 269 -34.83 -3.97 31.90
C LEU A 269 -35.10 -3.03 33.09
N ASP A 270 -34.46 -3.28 34.22
CA ASP A 270 -34.65 -2.51 35.46
C ASP A 270 -33.83 -1.21 35.51
N SER A 271 -32.90 -1.00 34.57
CA SER A 271 -32.07 0.20 34.49
C SER A 271 -32.74 1.37 33.77
N ALA A 272 -34.03 1.28 33.46
CA ALA A 272 -34.78 2.36 32.83
C ALA A 272 -34.92 3.57 33.77
N ASP A 273 -34.54 4.74 33.26
CA ASP A 273 -34.74 6.01 33.99
C ASP A 273 -36.22 6.19 34.33
N PRO A 274 -36.59 6.44 35.61
CA PRO A 274 -37.98 6.63 36.02
C PRO A 274 -38.74 7.71 35.27
N LYS A 275 -38.00 8.59 34.55
CA LYS A 275 -38.58 9.67 33.73
C LYS A 275 -39.02 9.23 32.33
N HIS A 276 -38.54 8.08 31.85
CA HIS A 276 -38.87 7.53 30.54
C HIS A 276 -39.20 6.03 30.67
N PRO A 277 -40.49 5.68 30.92
CA PRO A 277 -40.89 4.28 30.99
C PRO A 277 -40.69 3.62 29.62
N LEU A 278 -40.09 2.42 29.64
CA LEU A 278 -39.85 1.62 28.42
C LEU A 278 -41.19 1.31 27.73
N THR A 279 -41.21 1.62 26.44
CA THR A 279 -42.36 1.27 25.60
C THR A 279 -42.39 -0.23 25.33
N ALA A 280 -43.56 -0.82 25.07
CA ALA A 280 -43.71 -2.24 24.75
C ALA A 280 -42.82 -2.69 23.57
N ARG A 281 -42.44 -1.77 22.68
CA ARG A 281 -41.47 -2.01 21.60
C ARG A 281 -40.04 -2.08 22.09
N ASP A 282 -39.66 -1.28 23.07
CA ASP A 282 -38.31 -1.26 23.62
C ASP A 282 -38.02 -2.52 24.41
N SER A 283 -39.00 -3.00 25.19
CA SER A 283 -38.89 -4.29 25.92
C SER A 283 -38.78 -5.49 24.97
N LEU A 284 -39.48 -5.47 23.84
CA LEU A 284 -39.36 -6.49 22.78
C LEU A 284 -37.96 -6.48 22.15
N LEU A 285 -37.43 -5.30 21.83
CA LEU A 285 -36.07 -5.15 21.24
C LEU A 285 -34.99 -5.61 22.21
N ILE A 286 -35.11 -5.25 23.51
CA ILE A 286 -34.14 -5.65 24.53
C ILE A 286 -34.18 -7.17 24.74
N ASN A 287 -35.35 -7.78 24.79
CA ASN A 287 -35.48 -9.24 24.92
C ASN A 287 -34.88 -9.95 23.69
N THR A 288 -35.17 -9.47 22.48
CA THR A 288 -34.60 -10.03 21.23
C THR A 288 -33.08 -9.90 21.21
N TYR A 289 -32.53 -8.75 21.65
CA TYR A 289 -31.11 -8.54 21.80
C TYR A 289 -30.50 -9.52 22.82
N ASN A 290 -31.05 -9.63 23.99
CA ASN A 290 -30.57 -10.52 25.04
C ASN A 290 -30.65 -12.02 24.63
N ASP A 291 -31.60 -12.40 23.81
CA ASP A 291 -31.71 -13.76 23.28
C ASP A 291 -30.64 -14.03 22.18
N ILE A 292 -30.36 -13.06 21.34
CA ILE A 292 -29.27 -13.15 20.35
C ILE A 292 -27.91 -13.19 21.05
N ALA A 293 -27.70 -12.36 22.07
CA ALA A 293 -26.46 -12.29 22.84
C ALA A 293 -26.14 -13.58 23.64
N LYS A 294 -27.14 -14.44 23.90
CA LYS A 294 -26.95 -15.75 24.54
C LYS A 294 -26.47 -16.83 23.58
N THR A 295 -26.61 -16.65 22.26
CA THR A 295 -26.22 -17.67 21.26
C THR A 295 -24.71 -17.88 21.25
N GLU A 296 -24.26 -19.13 21.11
CA GLU A 296 -22.84 -19.49 21.04
C GLU A 296 -22.13 -18.78 19.87
N THR A 297 -22.79 -18.62 18.74
CA THR A 297 -22.27 -17.88 17.58
C THR A 297 -21.97 -16.42 17.88
N TRP A 298 -22.75 -15.77 18.75
CA TRP A 298 -22.48 -14.41 19.19
C TRP A 298 -21.25 -14.34 20.09
N LYS A 299 -21.10 -15.29 21.00
CA LYS A 299 -19.96 -15.36 21.94
C LYS A 299 -18.65 -15.64 21.20
N GLU A 300 -18.66 -16.52 20.20
CA GLU A 300 -17.47 -16.85 19.40
C GLU A 300 -17.05 -15.75 18.44
N THR A 301 -18.01 -14.98 17.87
CA THR A 301 -17.72 -13.96 16.85
C THR A 301 -17.51 -12.56 17.42
N VAL A 302 -18.12 -12.24 18.54
CA VAL A 302 -18.14 -10.87 19.10
C VAL A 302 -17.23 -10.71 20.31
N LYS A 303 -16.98 -11.77 21.05
CA LYS A 303 -16.05 -11.80 22.20
C LYS A 303 -15.24 -13.10 22.16
N PRO A 304 -14.20 -13.19 21.32
CA PRO A 304 -13.25 -14.29 21.37
C PRO A 304 -12.42 -14.26 22.67
#